data_e9ea2cfff40f85ee471bb23c632563c1
#
_entry.id   e9ea2cfff40f85ee471bb23c632563c1
#
_cell.length_a   1.000
_cell.length_b   1.000
_cell.length_c   1.000
_cell.angle_alpha   90.00
_cell.angle_beta   90.00
_cell.angle_gamma   90.00
#
_symmetry.space_group_name_H-M   'P 1'
#
loop_
_entity.id
_entity.type
_entity.pdbx_description
1 polymer ?
#
loop_
_entity_poly.entity_id
_entity_poly.type
_entity_poly.pdbx_seq_one_letter_code
_entity_poly.pdbx_strand_id
1 'polypeptide(L)'
;MKQVNSETLKKLQSGIPLKIRKGHTVHLETTEDPLTVHTGLSLLYAMAEALGIPRTLDEHIQVKERERGYPESEPILALAANAFIGGDFIDDLEALREDAVIQRAIGRKDIPDPTTAADFCRRFTLGHILQFNRALAEIQGRVHRLRPKMKTWTIDTDAKAHEVFGAKKEGAARNYK
;
A
#
# COMPACT_ATOMS: atom_id res chain seq x y z
N MET A 1 26.84 -9.79 -15.49
CA MET A 1 26.82 -8.33 -15.24
C MET A 1 28.07 -7.74 -15.93
N LYS A 2 27.91 -6.83 -16.91
CA LYS A 2 29.04 -6.09 -17.48
C LYS A 2 29.46 -5.03 -16.49
N GLN A 3 30.72 -5.06 -16.06
CA GLN A 3 31.30 -3.99 -15.25
C GLN A 3 31.21 -2.67 -16.01
N VAL A 4 30.57 -1.68 -15.41
CA VAL A 4 30.52 -0.32 -15.97
C VAL A 4 31.92 0.28 -15.83
N ASN A 5 32.49 0.76 -16.93
CA ASN A 5 33.85 1.31 -16.99
C ASN A 5 33.89 2.60 -16.15
N SER A 6 35.01 2.82 -15.42
CA SER A 6 35.25 3.98 -14.56
C SER A 6 35.12 5.33 -15.30
N GLU A 7 35.40 5.39 -16.59
CA GLU A 7 35.16 6.57 -17.43
C GLU A 7 33.71 6.88 -17.68
N THR A 8 32.87 5.82 -17.80
CA THR A 8 31.42 5.98 -17.93
C THR A 8 30.80 6.47 -16.62
N LEU A 9 31.30 5.98 -15.47
CA LEU A 9 30.87 6.47 -14.14
C LEU A 9 31.25 7.94 -13.92
N LYS A 10 32.45 8.37 -14.33
CA LYS A 10 32.89 9.79 -14.27
C LYS A 10 32.03 10.70 -15.15
N LYS A 11 31.64 10.23 -16.34
CA LYS A 11 30.72 10.98 -17.22
C LYS A 11 29.32 11.09 -16.66
N LEU A 12 28.83 10.06 -15.96
CA LEU A 12 27.55 10.11 -15.27
C LEU A 12 27.56 11.04 -14.07
N GLN A 13 28.70 11.15 -13.37
CA GLN A 13 28.88 12.09 -12.25
C GLN A 13 28.94 13.56 -12.69
N SER A 14 29.31 13.84 -13.94
CA SER A 14 29.34 15.22 -14.49
C SER A 14 27.97 15.70 -15.03
N GLY A 15 26.95 14.87 -14.93
CA GLY A 15 25.62 15.13 -15.46
C GLY A 15 25.51 15.00 -16.98
N ILE A 16 24.61 14.17 -17.46
CA ILE A 16 24.35 14.01 -18.89
C ILE A 16 23.13 14.87 -19.26
N PRO A 17 23.32 15.94 -20.06
CA PRO A 17 22.18 16.72 -20.53
C PRO A 17 21.39 15.93 -21.58
N LEU A 18 20.12 15.65 -21.29
CA LEU A 18 19.19 15.08 -22.25
C LEU A 18 18.24 16.16 -22.77
N LYS A 19 18.24 16.38 -24.08
CA LYS A 19 17.25 17.23 -24.73
C LYS A 19 15.97 16.40 -24.95
N ILE A 20 14.96 16.63 -24.13
CA ILE A 20 13.67 15.90 -24.23
C ILE A 20 12.73 16.61 -25.18
N ARG A 21 12.72 17.94 -25.21
CA ARG A 21 11.85 18.75 -26.05
C ARG A 21 12.53 20.08 -26.34
N LYS A 22 12.14 20.74 -27.45
CA LYS A 22 12.66 22.05 -27.80
C LYS A 22 12.52 23.04 -26.62
N GLY A 23 13.64 23.51 -26.08
CA GLY A 23 13.69 24.43 -24.95
C GLY A 23 13.79 23.79 -23.57
N HIS A 24 13.77 22.45 -23.45
CA HIS A 24 13.91 21.75 -22.18
C HIS A 24 15.14 20.83 -22.20
N THR A 25 15.99 20.99 -21.20
CA THR A 25 17.18 20.15 -20.97
C THR A 25 17.02 19.49 -19.59
N VAL A 26 17.15 18.18 -19.51
CA VAL A 26 17.21 17.43 -18.26
C VAL A 26 18.65 16.99 -18.05
N HIS A 27 19.17 17.21 -16.86
CA HIS A 27 20.48 16.72 -16.45
C HIS A 27 20.31 15.42 -15.69
N LEU A 28 21.01 14.37 -16.13
CA LEU A 28 21.10 13.09 -15.42
C LEU A 28 22.40 13.06 -14.64
N GLU A 29 22.27 12.87 -13.33
CA GLU A 29 23.39 12.77 -12.41
C GLU A 29 23.29 11.47 -11.61
N THR A 30 24.42 10.92 -11.19
CA THR A 30 24.47 9.83 -10.22
C THR A 30 24.65 10.43 -8.83
N THR A 31 24.01 9.85 -7.83
CA THR A 31 24.18 10.21 -6.42
C THR A 31 24.47 8.98 -5.59
N GLU A 32 25.22 9.15 -4.52
CA GLU A 32 25.39 8.14 -3.46
C GLU A 32 24.27 8.23 -2.40
N ASP A 33 23.42 9.26 -2.49
CA ASP A 33 22.30 9.40 -1.59
C ASP A 33 21.25 8.31 -1.83
N PRO A 34 20.71 7.71 -0.78
CA PRO A 34 19.62 6.76 -0.91
C PRO A 34 18.35 7.47 -1.42
N LEU A 35 17.82 7.00 -2.53
CA LEU A 35 16.63 7.54 -3.18
C LEU A 35 15.50 6.53 -3.16
N THR A 36 14.27 7.02 -3.18
CA THR A 36 13.06 6.21 -3.40
C THR A 36 12.20 6.79 -4.51
N VAL A 37 11.57 5.92 -5.29
CA VAL A 37 10.55 6.29 -6.26
C VAL A 37 9.15 6.37 -5.62
N HIS A 38 9.02 5.94 -4.37
CA HIS A 38 7.74 5.77 -3.67
C HIS A 38 7.45 6.90 -2.65
N THR A 39 8.06 8.07 -2.80
CA THR A 39 7.92 9.20 -1.85
C THR A 39 6.46 9.55 -1.54
N GLY A 40 5.54 9.38 -2.50
CA GLY A 40 4.10 9.61 -2.32
C GLY A 40 3.48 8.78 -1.19
N LEU A 41 4.04 7.60 -0.85
CA LEU A 41 3.56 6.79 0.27
C LEU A 41 3.68 7.50 1.62
N SER A 42 4.69 8.36 1.81
CA SER A 42 4.85 9.12 3.06
C SER A 42 3.65 10.02 3.34
N LEU A 43 3.06 10.61 2.30
CA LEU A 43 1.84 11.42 2.42
C LEU A 43 0.63 10.58 2.75
N LEU A 44 0.52 9.38 2.17
CA LEU A 44 -0.59 8.44 2.46
C LEU A 44 -0.53 7.95 3.89
N TYR A 45 0.65 7.58 4.38
CA TYR A 45 0.81 7.18 5.78
C TYR A 45 0.53 8.34 6.74
N ALA A 46 1.02 9.56 6.44
CA ALA A 46 0.70 10.74 7.23
C ALA A 46 -0.80 11.02 7.26
N MET A 47 -1.49 10.86 6.13
CA MET A 47 -2.95 10.97 6.07
C MET A 47 -3.64 9.87 6.87
N ALA A 48 -3.17 8.62 6.76
CA ALA A 48 -3.71 7.50 7.52
C ALA A 48 -3.60 7.72 9.03
N GLU A 49 -2.45 8.20 9.51
CA GLU A 49 -2.24 8.58 10.91
C GLU A 49 -3.15 9.73 11.33
N ALA A 50 -3.23 10.80 10.54
CA ALA A 50 -4.08 11.96 10.83
C ALA A 50 -5.58 11.60 10.92
N LEU A 51 -6.02 10.61 10.13
CA LEU A 51 -7.38 10.08 10.16
C LEU A 51 -7.57 9.00 11.23
N GLY A 52 -6.53 8.59 11.95
CA GLY A 52 -6.57 7.52 12.94
C GLY A 52 -6.90 6.15 12.34
N ILE A 53 -6.52 5.92 11.08
CA ILE A 53 -6.81 4.64 10.38
C ILE A 53 -6.16 3.45 11.09
N PRO A 54 -4.84 3.47 11.43
CA PRO A 54 -4.21 2.33 12.10
C PRO A 54 -4.93 1.95 13.39
N ARG A 55 -5.18 2.94 14.24
CA ARG A 55 -5.89 2.74 15.50
C ARG A 55 -7.28 2.14 15.30
N THR A 56 -8.05 2.66 14.35
CA THR A 56 -9.41 2.16 14.08
C THR A 56 -9.38 0.71 13.58
N LEU A 57 -8.41 0.36 12.74
CA LEU A 57 -8.23 -1.03 12.29
C LEU A 57 -7.92 -1.94 13.49
N ASP A 58 -6.99 -1.56 14.35
CA ASP A 58 -6.60 -2.36 15.52
C ASP A 58 -7.73 -2.48 16.57
N GLU A 59 -8.59 -1.46 16.70
CA GLU A 59 -9.74 -1.50 17.62
C GLU A 59 -10.88 -2.40 17.12
N HIS A 60 -11.06 -2.53 15.81
CA HIS A 60 -12.19 -3.26 15.22
C HIS A 60 -11.84 -4.65 14.72
N ILE A 61 -10.61 -4.88 14.29
CA ILE A 61 -10.20 -6.12 13.63
C ILE A 61 -9.37 -6.96 14.59
N GLN A 62 -9.77 -8.20 14.76
CA GLN A 62 -9.06 -9.17 15.58
C GLN A 62 -8.96 -10.50 14.84
N VAL A 63 -7.92 -10.65 14.03
CA VAL A 63 -7.64 -11.87 13.25
C VAL A 63 -6.75 -12.83 14.03
N LYS A 64 -5.88 -12.31 14.91
CA LYS A 64 -4.94 -13.10 15.69
C LYS A 64 -5.57 -13.61 16.97
N GLU A 65 -5.31 -14.86 17.29
CA GLU A 65 -5.69 -15.46 18.57
C GLU A 65 -4.76 -15.05 19.74
N ARG A 66 -3.56 -14.59 19.43
CA ARG A 66 -2.54 -14.18 20.41
C ARG A 66 -1.94 -12.85 20.00
N GLU A 67 -1.74 -11.97 20.96
CA GLU A 67 -1.06 -10.68 20.78
C GLU A 67 0.45 -10.85 20.58
N ARG A 68 0.84 -11.36 19.42
CA ARG A 68 2.24 -11.50 19.01
C ARG A 68 2.44 -11.00 17.60
N GLY A 69 3.59 -10.38 17.33
CA GLY A 69 3.97 -9.85 16.03
C GLY A 69 3.35 -8.47 15.76
N TYR A 70 3.05 -8.19 14.51
CA TYR A 70 2.53 -6.90 14.07
C TYR A 70 1.10 -6.64 14.59
N PRO A 71 0.71 -5.39 14.91
CA PRO A 71 -0.70 -5.01 15.03
C PRO A 71 -1.49 -5.39 13.75
N GLU A 72 -2.81 -5.50 13.85
CA GLU A 72 -3.65 -5.90 12.70
C GLU A 72 -3.59 -4.87 11.56
N SER A 73 -3.41 -3.60 11.93
CA SER A 73 -3.27 -2.50 10.97
C SER A 73 -2.03 -2.60 10.08
N GLU A 74 -0.93 -3.18 10.58
CA GLU A 74 0.34 -3.24 9.84
C GLU A 74 0.25 -4.02 8.52
N PRO A 75 -0.16 -5.30 8.51
CA PRO A 75 -0.29 -6.03 7.26
C PRO A 75 -1.35 -5.43 6.35
N ILE A 76 -2.43 -4.83 6.89
CA ILE A 76 -3.45 -4.16 6.08
C ILE A 76 -2.87 -2.94 5.38
N LEU A 77 -2.13 -2.10 6.10
CA LEU A 77 -1.51 -0.90 5.53
C LEU A 77 -0.38 -1.24 4.57
N ALA A 78 0.39 -2.29 4.85
CA ALA A 78 1.43 -2.77 3.94
C ALA A 78 0.83 -3.25 2.60
N LEU A 79 -0.26 -4.02 2.64
CA LEU A 79 -0.97 -4.46 1.43
C LEU A 79 -1.61 -3.28 0.68
N ALA A 80 -2.16 -2.30 1.41
CA ALA A 80 -2.69 -1.08 0.79
C ALA A 80 -1.58 -0.27 0.11
N ALA A 81 -0.41 -0.13 0.76
CA ALA A 81 0.76 0.54 0.19
C ALA A 81 1.27 -0.19 -1.05
N ASN A 82 1.33 -1.53 -1.01
CA ASN A 82 1.70 -2.35 -2.16
C ASN A 82 0.78 -2.09 -3.36
N ALA A 83 -0.53 -2.15 -3.15
CA ALA A 83 -1.50 -1.84 -4.20
C ALA A 83 -1.36 -0.39 -4.72
N PHE A 84 -0.99 0.55 -3.84
CA PHE A 84 -0.83 1.96 -4.20
C PHE A 84 0.38 2.22 -5.10
N ILE A 85 1.46 1.46 -4.94
CA ILE A 85 2.63 1.53 -5.82
C ILE A 85 2.48 0.72 -7.10
N GLY A 86 1.35 0.06 -7.29
CA GLY A 86 1.05 -0.75 -8.48
C GLY A 86 1.44 -2.23 -8.34
N GLY A 87 1.67 -2.72 -7.12
CA GLY A 87 1.90 -4.15 -6.88
C GLY A 87 0.62 -4.96 -7.10
N ASP A 88 0.71 -5.99 -7.91
CA ASP A 88 -0.40 -6.90 -8.23
C ASP A 88 -0.38 -8.16 -7.36
N PHE A 89 0.77 -8.51 -6.80
CA PHE A 89 1.00 -9.70 -6.01
C PHE A 89 1.48 -9.36 -4.60
N ILE A 90 1.26 -10.27 -3.66
CA ILE A 90 1.75 -10.10 -2.28
C ILE A 90 3.29 -10.08 -2.25
N ASP A 91 3.95 -10.79 -3.16
CA ASP A 91 5.40 -10.85 -3.27
C ASP A 91 6.02 -9.48 -3.61
N ASP A 92 5.24 -8.58 -4.22
CA ASP A 92 5.69 -7.21 -4.54
C ASP A 92 5.94 -6.35 -3.27
N LEU A 93 5.49 -6.81 -2.09
CA LEU A 93 5.85 -6.22 -0.80
C LEU A 93 7.37 -6.16 -0.55
N GLU A 94 8.15 -7.06 -1.17
CA GLU A 94 9.61 -7.02 -1.04
C GLU A 94 10.19 -5.70 -1.56
N ALA A 95 9.61 -5.10 -2.60
CA ALA A 95 10.04 -3.80 -3.11
C ALA A 95 9.97 -2.70 -2.04
N LEU A 96 8.93 -2.73 -1.17
CA LEU A 96 8.81 -1.81 -0.04
C LEU A 96 9.76 -2.16 1.11
N ARG A 97 10.02 -3.44 1.32
CA ARG A 97 10.92 -3.93 2.38
C ARG A 97 12.38 -3.62 2.08
N GLU A 98 12.77 -3.60 0.82
CA GLU A 98 14.11 -3.25 0.38
C GLU A 98 14.36 -1.73 0.32
N ASP A 99 13.30 -0.92 0.31
CA ASP A 99 13.40 0.53 0.24
C ASP A 99 13.58 1.16 1.64
N ALA A 100 14.85 1.27 2.07
CA ALA A 100 15.21 1.84 3.36
C ALA A 100 14.80 3.32 3.50
N VAL A 101 14.60 4.05 2.38
CA VAL A 101 14.17 5.45 2.42
C VAL A 101 12.71 5.53 2.77
N ILE A 102 11.87 4.70 2.12
CA ILE A 102 10.44 4.68 2.41
C ILE A 102 10.18 4.17 3.83
N GLN A 103 10.88 3.15 4.30
CA GLN A 103 10.74 2.66 5.68
C GLN A 103 10.98 3.77 6.70
N ARG A 104 12.03 4.58 6.51
CA ARG A 104 12.30 5.74 7.38
C ARG A 104 11.21 6.81 7.26
N ALA A 105 10.77 7.11 6.02
CA ALA A 105 9.78 8.15 5.75
C ALA A 105 8.42 7.85 6.38
N ILE A 106 8.03 6.57 6.42
CA ILE A 106 6.78 6.13 7.06
C ILE A 106 6.94 5.83 8.55
N GLY A 107 8.17 5.97 9.10
CA GLY A 107 8.46 5.75 10.51
C GLY A 107 8.39 4.28 10.96
N ARG A 108 8.48 3.33 10.02
CA ARG A 108 8.37 1.89 10.28
C ARG A 108 9.69 1.20 9.97
N LYS A 109 10.15 0.39 10.91
CA LYS A 109 11.40 -0.37 10.73
C LYS A 109 11.20 -1.65 9.95
N ASP A 110 10.01 -2.25 10.08
CA ASP A 110 9.72 -3.56 9.51
C ASP A 110 8.36 -3.53 8.81
N ILE A 111 8.35 -3.80 7.53
CA ILE A 111 7.15 -4.09 6.75
C ILE A 111 6.98 -5.62 6.76
N PRO A 112 5.77 -6.14 7.01
CA PRO A 112 5.52 -7.58 6.99
C PRO A 112 6.03 -8.23 5.70
N ASP A 113 6.72 -9.34 5.83
CA ASP A 113 7.15 -10.11 4.66
C ASP A 113 5.94 -10.73 3.93
N PRO A 114 6.07 -11.09 2.65
CA PRO A 114 4.98 -11.62 1.85
C PRO A 114 4.32 -12.86 2.47
N THR A 115 5.10 -13.74 3.12
CA THR A 115 4.57 -14.94 3.77
C THR A 115 3.70 -14.57 4.96
N THR A 116 4.18 -13.65 5.81
CA THR A 116 3.42 -13.14 6.96
C THR A 116 2.12 -12.44 6.51
N ALA A 117 2.19 -11.61 5.46
CA ALA A 117 1.02 -10.93 4.90
C ALA A 117 0.02 -11.94 4.30
N ALA A 118 0.50 -12.95 3.58
CA ALA A 118 -0.33 -14.01 3.03
C ALA A 118 -1.02 -14.84 4.12
N ASP A 119 -0.28 -15.20 5.17
CA ASP A 119 -0.82 -15.94 6.30
C ASP A 119 -1.87 -15.13 7.07
N PHE A 120 -1.65 -13.83 7.21
CA PHE A 120 -2.65 -12.93 7.76
C PHE A 120 -3.94 -12.95 6.93
N CYS A 121 -3.85 -12.80 5.60
CA CYS A 121 -5.01 -12.84 4.71
C CYS A 121 -5.76 -14.18 4.77
N ARG A 122 -5.05 -15.31 4.89
CA ARG A 122 -5.67 -16.66 4.97
C ARG A 122 -6.50 -16.88 6.24
N ARG A 123 -6.26 -16.10 7.29
CA ARG A 123 -7.01 -16.19 8.56
C ARG A 123 -8.32 -15.43 8.53
N PHE A 124 -8.59 -14.64 7.51
CA PHE A 124 -9.84 -13.89 7.39
C PHE A 124 -11.02 -14.83 7.19
N THR A 125 -12.04 -14.62 8.00
CA THR A 125 -13.36 -15.24 7.89
C THR A 125 -14.40 -14.17 7.54
N LEU A 126 -15.64 -14.56 7.28
CA LEU A 126 -16.74 -13.62 7.07
C LEU A 126 -16.91 -12.66 8.28
N GLY A 127 -16.68 -13.16 9.50
CA GLY A 127 -16.73 -12.33 10.71
C GLY A 127 -15.70 -11.19 10.67
N HIS A 128 -14.48 -11.48 10.24
CA HIS A 128 -13.43 -10.45 10.10
C HIS A 128 -13.73 -9.44 8.99
N ILE A 129 -14.38 -9.88 7.90
CA ILE A 129 -14.85 -8.95 6.85
C ILE A 129 -15.90 -7.98 7.40
N LEU A 130 -16.80 -8.45 8.25
CA LEU A 130 -17.77 -7.56 8.91
C LEU A 130 -17.11 -6.58 9.88
N GLN A 131 -16.07 -7.01 10.61
CA GLN A 131 -15.26 -6.12 11.45
C GLN A 131 -14.56 -5.06 10.59
N PHE A 132 -13.97 -5.46 9.47
CA PHE A 132 -13.33 -4.55 8.53
C PHE A 132 -14.31 -3.52 7.96
N ASN A 133 -15.51 -3.94 7.57
CA ASN A 133 -16.54 -3.02 7.09
C ASN A 133 -16.95 -1.98 8.15
N ARG A 134 -16.99 -2.36 9.43
CA ARG A 134 -17.25 -1.42 10.54
C ARG A 134 -16.13 -0.40 10.67
N ALA A 135 -14.87 -0.84 10.63
CA ALA A 135 -13.72 0.06 10.64
C ALA A 135 -13.77 1.05 9.47
N LEU A 136 -14.05 0.56 8.25
CA LEU A 136 -14.19 1.42 7.07
C LEU A 136 -15.33 2.43 7.21
N ALA A 137 -16.49 2.03 7.74
CA ALA A 137 -17.61 2.94 7.95
C ALA A 137 -17.26 4.08 8.93
N GLU A 138 -16.50 3.77 9.99
CA GLU A 138 -16.02 4.78 10.94
C GLU A 138 -15.01 5.74 10.30
N ILE A 139 -14.03 5.21 9.55
CA ILE A 139 -13.05 6.01 8.81
C ILE A 139 -13.76 6.93 7.81
N GLN A 140 -14.69 6.39 7.02
CA GLN A 140 -15.49 7.18 6.08
C GLN A 140 -16.27 8.28 6.79
N GLY A 141 -16.86 7.99 7.95
CA GLY A 141 -17.55 8.98 8.77
C GLY A 141 -16.64 10.14 9.19
N ARG A 142 -15.36 9.88 9.49
CA ARG A 142 -14.37 10.93 9.78
C ARG A 142 -14.07 11.77 8.52
N VAL A 143 -13.82 11.12 7.39
CA VAL A 143 -13.57 11.82 6.11
C VAL A 143 -14.76 12.70 5.72
N HIS A 144 -15.99 12.20 5.88
CA HIS A 144 -17.18 12.98 5.57
C HIS A 144 -17.33 14.23 6.45
N ARG A 145 -16.91 14.16 7.71
CA ARG A 145 -16.92 15.35 8.60
C ARG A 145 -15.93 16.44 8.17
N LEU A 146 -14.87 16.06 7.47
CA LEU A 146 -13.87 17.01 6.96
C LEU A 146 -14.28 17.66 5.63
N ARG A 147 -15.28 17.11 4.94
CA ARG A 147 -15.77 17.65 3.67
C ARG A 147 -16.84 18.74 3.89
N PRO A 148 -16.97 19.70 2.94
CA PRO A 148 -18.10 20.59 2.92
C PRO A 148 -19.41 19.80 2.91
N LYS A 149 -20.45 20.31 3.62
CA LYS A 149 -21.78 19.66 3.62
C LYS A 149 -22.33 19.61 2.19
N MET A 150 -22.51 18.42 1.67
CA MET A 150 -23.15 18.20 0.39
C MET A 150 -24.68 18.21 0.56
N LYS A 151 -25.37 18.93 -0.34
CA LYS A 151 -26.85 19.00 -0.30
C LYS A 151 -27.49 17.75 -0.93
N THR A 152 -26.77 17.07 -1.83
CA THR A 152 -27.28 15.91 -2.57
C THR A 152 -26.20 14.85 -2.66
N TRP A 153 -26.59 13.61 -2.46
CA TRP A 153 -25.73 12.42 -2.64
C TRP A 153 -26.27 11.63 -3.83
N THR A 154 -25.40 11.31 -4.76
CA THR A 154 -25.69 10.33 -5.79
C THR A 154 -25.09 9.00 -5.38
N ILE A 155 -25.92 7.98 -5.28
CA ILE A 155 -25.48 6.60 -4.98
C ILE A 155 -25.60 5.82 -6.27
N ASP A 156 -24.48 5.31 -6.74
CA ASP A 156 -24.41 4.38 -7.86
C ASP A 156 -24.13 2.99 -7.31
N THR A 157 -24.90 2.00 -7.73
CA THR A 157 -24.77 0.62 -7.30
C THR A 157 -24.56 -0.26 -8.52
N ASP A 158 -23.43 -0.97 -8.53
CA ASP A 158 -23.12 -1.94 -9.56
C ASP A 158 -22.86 -3.31 -8.93
N ALA A 159 -23.36 -4.36 -9.58
CA ALA A 159 -23.15 -5.74 -9.18
C ALA A 159 -22.03 -6.36 -10.02
N LYS A 160 -20.88 -6.64 -9.41
CA LYS A 160 -19.78 -7.32 -10.07
C LYS A 160 -19.65 -8.75 -9.57
N ALA A 161 -19.73 -9.70 -10.47
CA ALA A 161 -19.43 -11.09 -10.16
C ALA A 161 -17.91 -11.33 -10.18
N HIS A 162 -17.37 -11.83 -9.09
CA HIS A 162 -16.00 -12.31 -9.02
C HIS A 162 -15.99 -13.83 -8.96
N GLU A 163 -15.30 -14.45 -9.90
CA GLU A 163 -15.08 -15.87 -9.87
C GLU A 163 -14.06 -16.22 -8.77
N VAL A 164 -14.42 -17.11 -7.88
CA VAL A 164 -13.55 -17.58 -6.80
C VAL A 164 -13.45 -19.10 -6.83
N PHE A 165 -12.25 -19.60 -6.62
CA PHE A 165 -11.96 -21.03 -6.62
C PHE A 165 -11.74 -21.55 -5.20
N GLY A 166 -12.23 -22.73 -4.93
CA GLY A 166 -12.05 -23.43 -3.66
C GLY A 166 -13.36 -23.66 -2.89
N ALA A 167 -13.55 -24.88 -2.44
CA ALA A 167 -14.78 -25.32 -1.76
C ALA A 167 -15.01 -24.73 -0.36
N LYS A 168 -13.96 -24.12 0.23
CA LYS A 168 -13.97 -23.55 1.60
C LYS A 168 -14.08 -22.03 1.63
N LYS A 169 -14.45 -21.39 0.54
CA LYS A 169 -14.61 -19.94 0.47
C LYS A 169 -15.93 -19.53 1.12
N GLU A 170 -15.85 -18.86 2.28
CA GLU A 170 -17.03 -18.30 2.95
C GLU A 170 -17.63 -17.15 2.12
N GLY A 171 -18.96 -17.01 2.13
CA GLY A 171 -19.67 -15.95 1.42
C GLY A 171 -19.75 -16.12 -0.11
N ALA A 172 -19.18 -17.19 -0.67
CA ALA A 172 -19.30 -17.52 -2.07
C ALA A 172 -20.55 -18.36 -2.36
N ALA A 173 -21.29 -18.01 -3.40
CA ALA A 173 -22.44 -18.78 -3.89
C ALA A 173 -22.16 -19.31 -5.29
N ARG A 174 -22.68 -20.50 -5.61
CA ARG A 174 -22.68 -20.99 -6.99
C ARG A 174 -23.76 -20.25 -7.79
N ASN A 175 -23.33 -19.46 -8.74
CA ASN A 175 -24.22 -18.81 -9.69
C ASN A 175 -24.00 -19.42 -11.06
N TYR A 176 -25.09 -19.54 -11.83
CA TYR A 176 -25.00 -19.80 -13.25
C TYR A 176 -24.64 -18.50 -13.97
N LYS A 177 -23.66 -18.58 -14.88
CA LYS A 177 -23.42 -17.55 -15.88
C LYS A 177 -24.44 -17.67 -16.97
#